data_992e76411edd0c4d63dcd39cef78ceec
#
_entry.id   992e76411edd0c4d63dcd39cef78ceec
#
_cell.length_a   1.000
_cell.length_b   1.000
_cell.length_c   1.000
_cell.angle_alpha   90.00
_cell.angle_beta   90.00
_cell.angle_gamma   90.00
#
_symmetry.space_group_name_H-M   'P 1'
#
loop_
_entity.id
_entity.type
_entity.pdbx_description
1 polymer ?
#
loop_
_entity_poly.entity_id
_entity_poly.type
_entity_poly.pdbx_seq_one_letter_code
_entity_poly.pdbx_strand_id
1 'polypeptide(L)'
;MGWQAAVVGAIGAATVQQQGKIGKFNQAVNERNAKVAEAEAVQIEKKTEFDIARFDESYQKLVGQAEVAFAKSGIVSGTGTAYRIAAANAREKYMQENIMRYNSKVAQSKKIEQANFARINAQMAREQARMAQYQTIASTSTSLLNMSNFGGGQQYTGGMQSDGNYYDPLNIGTTE
;
A
#
# COMPACT_ATOMS: atom_id res chain seq x y z
N MET A 1 -17.94 9.17 48.74
CA MET A 1 -17.41 9.74 47.48
C MET A 1 -16.45 8.82 46.69
N GLY A 2 -16.00 7.69 47.23
CA GLY A 2 -15.01 6.80 46.60
C GLY A 2 -15.47 5.99 45.39
N TRP A 3 -16.75 5.60 45.29
CA TRP A 3 -17.24 4.72 44.25
C TRP A 3 -17.31 5.37 42.85
N GLN A 4 -17.60 6.68 42.79
CA GLN A 4 -17.65 7.40 41.49
C GLN A 4 -16.27 7.50 40.87
N ALA A 5 -15.23 7.77 41.63
CA ALA A 5 -13.85 7.79 41.14
C ALA A 5 -13.39 6.40 40.66
N ALA A 6 -13.81 5.34 41.34
CA ALA A 6 -13.52 3.96 40.93
C ALA A 6 -14.20 3.60 39.60
N VAL A 7 -15.45 4.05 39.38
CA VAL A 7 -16.18 3.81 38.13
C VAL A 7 -15.51 4.55 36.96
N VAL A 8 -15.16 5.83 37.12
CA VAL A 8 -14.47 6.61 36.10
C VAL A 8 -13.11 6.00 35.76
N GLY A 9 -12.36 5.58 36.74
CA GLY A 9 -11.08 4.92 36.52
C GLY A 9 -11.22 3.58 35.79
N ALA A 10 -12.22 2.77 36.13
CA ALA A 10 -12.49 1.49 35.46
C ALA A 10 -12.90 1.67 34.00
N ILE A 11 -13.77 2.65 33.69
CA ILE A 11 -14.18 2.98 32.33
C ILE A 11 -12.99 3.48 31.50
N GLY A 12 -12.16 4.37 32.08
CA GLY A 12 -10.95 4.85 31.42
C GLY A 12 -9.98 3.73 31.07
N ALA A 13 -9.72 2.81 32.00
CA ALA A 13 -8.84 1.66 31.78
C ALA A 13 -9.39 0.70 30.71
N ALA A 14 -10.70 0.42 30.70
CA ALA A 14 -11.34 -0.42 29.69
C ALA A 14 -11.25 0.22 28.29
N THR A 15 -11.46 1.53 28.19
CA THR A 15 -11.37 2.28 26.93
C THR A 15 -9.94 2.25 26.38
N VAL A 16 -8.93 2.49 27.20
CA VAL A 16 -7.51 2.42 26.82
C VAL A 16 -7.14 1.03 26.28
N GLN A 17 -7.60 -0.03 26.96
CA GLN A 17 -7.36 -1.41 26.53
C GLN A 17 -8.03 -1.70 25.17
N GLN A 18 -9.26 -1.22 24.96
CA GLN A 18 -9.99 -1.40 23.72
C GLN A 18 -9.31 -0.66 22.56
N GLN A 19 -8.88 0.59 22.75
CA GLN A 19 -8.13 1.36 21.77
C GLN A 19 -6.83 0.66 21.36
N GLY A 20 -6.11 0.07 22.32
CA GLY A 20 -4.92 -0.72 22.04
C GLY A 20 -5.20 -1.97 21.21
N LYS A 21 -6.32 -2.66 21.46
CA LYS A 21 -6.75 -3.83 20.65
C LYS A 21 -7.11 -3.43 19.23
N ILE A 22 -7.85 -2.32 19.04
CA ILE A 22 -8.21 -1.78 17.72
C ILE A 22 -6.95 -1.39 16.94
N GLY A 23 -6.00 -0.70 17.56
CA GLY A 23 -4.75 -0.33 16.93
C GLY A 23 -3.94 -1.54 16.44
N LYS A 24 -3.82 -2.59 17.27
CA LYS A 24 -3.15 -3.85 16.89
C LYS A 24 -3.88 -4.57 15.75
N PHE A 25 -5.21 -4.60 15.79
CA PHE A 25 -6.02 -5.21 14.74
C PHE A 25 -5.83 -4.48 13.41
N ASN A 26 -5.93 -3.14 13.40
CA ASN A 26 -5.73 -2.35 12.19
C ASN A 26 -4.30 -2.48 11.65
N GLN A 27 -3.30 -2.54 12.52
CA GLN A 27 -1.92 -2.84 12.14
C GLN A 27 -1.83 -4.20 11.45
N ALA A 28 -2.39 -5.26 12.04
CA ALA A 28 -2.35 -6.61 11.48
C ALA A 28 -3.06 -6.72 10.12
N VAL A 29 -4.20 -6.03 9.95
CA VAL A 29 -4.91 -5.95 8.67
C VAL A 29 -4.04 -5.30 7.59
N ASN A 30 -3.43 -4.16 7.90
CA ASN A 30 -2.58 -3.45 6.95
C ASN A 30 -1.29 -4.24 6.62
N GLU A 31 -0.68 -4.90 7.59
CA GLU A 31 0.46 -5.81 7.35
C GLU A 31 0.07 -6.99 6.46
N ARG A 32 -1.14 -7.55 6.66
CA ARG A 32 -1.66 -8.59 5.76
C ARG A 32 -1.86 -8.04 4.34
N ASN A 33 -2.43 -6.84 4.19
CA ASN A 33 -2.61 -6.20 2.89
C ASN A 33 -1.26 -5.97 2.19
N ALA A 34 -0.22 -5.59 2.92
CA ALA A 34 1.14 -5.47 2.38
C ALA A 34 1.66 -6.80 1.84
N LYS A 35 1.52 -7.90 2.61
CA LYS A 35 1.93 -9.24 2.18
C LYS A 35 1.15 -9.73 0.96
N VAL A 36 -0.14 -9.43 0.88
CA VAL A 36 -0.97 -9.75 -0.30
C VAL A 36 -0.45 -9.01 -1.54
N ALA A 37 -0.18 -7.70 -1.43
CA ALA A 37 0.35 -6.93 -2.54
C ALA A 37 1.74 -7.42 -3.00
N GLU A 38 2.61 -7.84 -2.09
CA GLU A 38 3.89 -8.47 -2.42
C GLU A 38 3.71 -9.82 -3.13
N ALA A 39 2.79 -10.65 -2.64
CA ALA A 39 2.47 -11.92 -3.29
C ALA A 39 1.91 -11.72 -4.71
N GLU A 40 1.07 -10.68 -4.91
CA GLU A 40 0.58 -10.29 -6.23
C GLU A 40 1.71 -9.82 -7.15
N ALA A 41 2.71 -9.10 -6.65
CA ALA A 41 3.88 -8.70 -7.44
C ALA A 41 4.64 -9.94 -7.96
N VAL A 42 4.84 -10.95 -7.11
CA VAL A 42 5.47 -12.23 -7.51
C VAL A 42 4.61 -12.99 -8.52
N GLN A 43 3.28 -12.96 -8.38
CA GLN A 43 2.39 -13.60 -9.36
C GLN A 43 2.44 -12.92 -10.72
N ILE A 44 2.56 -11.58 -10.77
CA ILE A 44 2.74 -10.82 -12.01
C ILE A 44 4.02 -11.27 -12.72
N GLU A 45 5.12 -11.44 -11.98
CA GLU A 45 6.38 -11.92 -12.54
C GLU A 45 6.23 -13.31 -13.16
N LYS A 46 5.73 -14.28 -12.39
CA LYS A 46 5.52 -15.65 -12.86
C LYS A 46 4.60 -15.72 -14.07
N LYS A 47 3.52 -14.94 -14.07
CA LYS A 47 2.60 -14.84 -15.20
C LYS A 47 3.33 -14.31 -16.44
N THR A 48 4.15 -13.28 -16.28
CA THR A 48 4.91 -12.71 -17.40
C THR A 48 5.92 -13.71 -17.97
N GLU A 49 6.60 -14.46 -17.13
CA GLU A 49 7.51 -15.52 -17.59
C GLU A 49 6.77 -16.60 -18.37
N PHE A 50 5.59 -17.01 -17.89
CA PHE A 50 4.74 -17.95 -18.61
C PHE A 50 4.26 -17.39 -19.97
N ASP A 51 3.83 -16.14 -19.99
CA ASP A 51 3.37 -15.47 -21.22
C ASP A 51 4.51 -15.33 -22.23
N ILE A 52 5.74 -15.03 -21.79
CA ILE A 52 6.94 -15.00 -22.63
C ILE A 52 7.26 -16.38 -23.18
N ALA A 53 7.23 -17.43 -22.36
CA ALA A 53 7.50 -18.79 -22.80
C ALA A 53 6.47 -19.25 -23.86
N ARG A 54 5.19 -18.92 -23.66
CA ARG A 54 4.13 -19.22 -24.63
C ARG A 54 4.28 -18.42 -25.92
N PHE A 55 4.72 -17.17 -25.81
CA PHE A 55 5.02 -16.33 -26.99
C PHE A 55 6.19 -16.91 -27.77
N ASP A 56 7.25 -17.37 -27.09
CA ASP A 56 8.42 -18.01 -27.70
C ASP A 56 8.04 -19.30 -28.46
N GLU A 57 7.22 -20.16 -27.84
CA GLU A 57 6.70 -21.37 -28.50
C GLU A 57 5.90 -21.03 -29.76
N SER A 58 5.05 -20.02 -29.68
CA SER A 58 4.25 -19.56 -30.82
C SER A 58 5.14 -19.02 -31.94
N TYR A 59 6.18 -18.27 -31.59
CA TYR A 59 7.16 -17.74 -32.53
C TYR A 59 7.94 -18.87 -33.24
N GLN A 60 8.40 -19.88 -32.48
CA GLN A 60 9.11 -21.03 -33.06
C GLN A 60 8.22 -21.79 -34.07
N LYS A 61 6.94 -21.98 -33.76
CA LYS A 61 5.97 -22.58 -34.70
C LYS A 61 5.86 -21.76 -35.98
N LEU A 62 5.79 -20.42 -35.86
CA LEU A 62 5.72 -19.52 -37.01
C LEU A 62 6.98 -19.56 -37.84
N VAL A 63 8.16 -19.61 -37.23
CA VAL A 63 9.45 -19.74 -37.90
C VAL A 63 9.51 -21.06 -38.67
N GLY A 64 9.13 -22.19 -38.03
CA GLY A 64 9.09 -23.49 -38.71
C GLY A 64 8.13 -23.53 -39.90
N GLN A 65 6.97 -22.91 -39.77
CA GLN A 65 6.03 -22.79 -40.90
C GLN A 65 6.62 -21.95 -42.08
N ALA A 66 7.32 -20.86 -41.76
CA ALA A 66 7.97 -20.02 -42.75
C ALA A 66 9.10 -20.77 -43.45
N GLU A 67 9.92 -21.55 -42.72
CA GLU A 67 10.98 -22.36 -43.30
C GLU A 67 10.44 -23.42 -44.27
N VAL A 68 9.35 -24.11 -43.90
CA VAL A 68 8.67 -25.07 -44.78
C VAL A 68 8.11 -24.38 -46.03
N ALA A 69 7.54 -23.18 -45.89
CA ALA A 69 7.04 -22.41 -47.02
C ALA A 69 8.18 -21.98 -47.99
N PHE A 70 9.31 -21.52 -47.44
CA PHE A 70 10.50 -21.19 -48.22
C PHE A 70 11.05 -22.41 -48.96
N ALA A 71 11.17 -23.54 -48.27
CA ALA A 71 11.64 -24.79 -48.91
C ALA A 71 10.73 -25.24 -50.05
N LYS A 72 9.41 -25.15 -49.88
CA LYS A 72 8.43 -25.47 -50.95
C LYS A 72 8.53 -24.54 -52.18
N SER A 73 8.90 -23.28 -51.95
CA SER A 73 9.06 -22.28 -53.02
C SER A 73 10.45 -22.29 -53.66
N GLY A 74 11.35 -23.20 -53.27
CA GLY A 74 12.72 -23.26 -53.75
C GLY A 74 13.63 -22.14 -53.26
N ILE A 75 13.20 -21.38 -52.27
CA ILE A 75 13.99 -20.31 -51.64
C ILE A 75 14.93 -20.92 -50.60
N VAL A 76 16.23 -20.64 -50.71
CA VAL A 76 17.24 -21.12 -49.74
C VAL A 76 17.09 -20.30 -48.45
N SER A 77 16.72 -20.99 -47.38
CA SER A 77 16.69 -20.38 -46.03
C SER A 77 18.09 -19.91 -45.65
N GLY A 78 18.21 -18.70 -45.10
CA GLY A 78 19.49 -18.17 -44.63
C GLY A 78 20.23 -17.27 -45.66
N THR A 79 19.69 -17.02 -46.84
CA THR A 79 20.27 -16.09 -47.83
C THR A 79 19.26 -15.05 -48.32
N GLY A 80 19.77 -13.95 -48.85
CA GLY A 80 18.95 -12.94 -49.53
C GLY A 80 17.79 -12.39 -48.69
N THR A 81 16.61 -12.32 -49.30
CA THR A 81 15.39 -11.77 -48.67
C THR A 81 14.88 -12.63 -47.53
N ALA A 82 15.00 -13.97 -47.62
CA ALA A 82 14.56 -14.87 -46.57
C ALA A 82 15.34 -14.62 -45.27
N TYR A 83 16.66 -14.43 -45.36
CA TYR A 83 17.50 -14.07 -44.18
C TYR A 83 17.07 -12.72 -43.58
N ARG A 84 16.82 -11.70 -44.41
CA ARG A 84 16.41 -10.37 -43.94
C ARG A 84 15.07 -10.43 -43.19
N ILE A 85 14.11 -11.23 -43.70
CA ILE A 85 12.82 -11.44 -43.01
C ILE A 85 13.01 -12.15 -41.69
N ALA A 86 13.79 -13.22 -41.66
CA ALA A 86 14.07 -13.94 -40.42
C ALA A 86 14.76 -13.06 -39.38
N ALA A 87 15.75 -12.25 -39.79
CA ALA A 87 16.44 -11.32 -38.90
C ALA A 87 15.50 -10.21 -38.37
N ALA A 88 14.62 -9.68 -39.22
CA ALA A 88 13.63 -8.68 -38.81
C ALA A 88 12.63 -9.26 -37.79
N ASN A 89 12.13 -10.47 -38.04
CA ASN A 89 11.22 -11.17 -37.14
C ASN A 89 11.89 -11.50 -35.78
N ALA A 90 13.14 -11.91 -35.78
CA ALA A 90 13.90 -12.15 -34.55
C ALA A 90 14.10 -10.87 -33.73
N ARG A 91 14.36 -9.75 -34.39
CA ARG A 91 14.46 -8.45 -33.75
C ARG A 91 13.13 -8.02 -33.14
N GLU A 92 12.03 -8.20 -33.88
CA GLU A 92 10.68 -7.90 -33.40
C GLU A 92 10.32 -8.76 -32.18
N LYS A 93 10.60 -10.07 -32.23
CA LYS A 93 10.44 -10.96 -31.08
C LYS A 93 11.15 -10.42 -29.85
N TYR A 94 12.43 -10.08 -29.97
CA TYR A 94 13.22 -9.54 -28.88
C TYR A 94 12.64 -8.24 -28.31
N MET A 95 12.15 -7.34 -29.18
CA MET A 95 11.49 -6.11 -28.74
C MET A 95 10.21 -6.41 -27.96
N GLN A 96 9.37 -7.33 -28.44
CA GLN A 96 8.13 -7.72 -27.76
C GLN A 96 8.39 -8.33 -26.39
N GLU A 97 9.37 -9.22 -26.26
CA GLU A 97 9.76 -9.77 -24.95
C GLU A 97 10.22 -8.69 -23.99
N ASN A 98 11.03 -7.72 -24.45
CA ASN A 98 11.49 -6.62 -23.61
C ASN A 98 10.33 -5.71 -23.16
N ILE A 99 9.35 -5.47 -24.04
CA ILE A 99 8.14 -4.71 -23.68
C ILE A 99 7.33 -5.47 -22.62
N MET A 100 7.15 -6.78 -22.77
CA MET A 100 6.45 -7.61 -21.77
C MET A 100 7.17 -7.57 -20.41
N ARG A 101 8.49 -7.71 -20.40
CA ARG A 101 9.31 -7.61 -19.16
C ARG A 101 9.23 -6.21 -18.55
N TYR A 102 9.29 -5.17 -19.35
CA TYR A 102 9.17 -3.79 -18.87
C TYR A 102 7.81 -3.54 -18.25
N ASN A 103 6.72 -3.91 -18.92
CA ASN A 103 5.37 -3.76 -18.41
C ASN A 103 5.16 -4.55 -17.11
N SER A 104 5.74 -5.75 -17.03
CA SER A 104 5.74 -6.55 -15.80
C SER A 104 6.42 -5.83 -14.64
N LYS A 105 7.62 -5.28 -14.87
CA LYS A 105 8.37 -4.53 -13.85
C LYS A 105 7.58 -3.31 -13.36
N VAL A 106 6.94 -2.58 -14.26
CA VAL A 106 6.08 -1.43 -13.89
C VAL A 106 4.88 -1.89 -13.04
N ALA A 107 4.24 -3.00 -13.42
CA ALA A 107 3.13 -3.56 -12.65
C ALA A 107 3.57 -4.07 -11.27
N GLN A 108 4.72 -4.75 -11.18
CA GLN A 108 5.33 -5.19 -9.92
C GLN A 108 5.66 -3.99 -9.01
N SER A 109 6.29 -2.94 -9.57
CA SER A 109 6.63 -1.74 -8.80
C SER A 109 5.40 -1.08 -8.18
N LYS A 110 4.28 -1.00 -8.91
CA LYS A 110 3.01 -0.50 -8.37
C LYS A 110 2.50 -1.34 -7.18
N LYS A 111 2.65 -2.67 -7.25
CA LYS A 111 2.24 -3.57 -6.15
C LYS A 111 3.16 -3.45 -4.94
N ILE A 112 4.45 -3.30 -5.16
CA ILE A 112 5.43 -3.04 -4.08
C ILE A 112 5.15 -1.69 -3.42
N GLU A 113 4.82 -0.67 -4.19
CA GLU A 113 4.42 0.64 -3.67
C GLU A 113 3.16 0.54 -2.81
N GLN A 114 2.13 -0.19 -3.26
CA GLN A 114 0.93 -0.47 -2.47
C GLN A 114 1.26 -1.20 -1.16
N ALA A 115 2.19 -2.16 -1.19
CA ALA A 115 2.66 -2.84 0.01
C ALA A 115 3.34 -1.88 0.99
N ASN A 116 4.17 -0.96 0.48
CA ASN A 116 4.83 0.04 1.30
C ASN A 116 3.84 1.01 1.92
N PHE A 117 2.84 1.49 1.17
CA PHE A 117 1.75 2.31 1.72
C PHE A 117 0.96 1.58 2.79
N ALA A 118 0.65 0.30 2.59
CA ALA A 118 -0.03 -0.50 3.60
C ALA A 118 0.81 -0.61 4.89
N ARG A 119 2.13 -0.77 4.79
CA ARG A 119 3.03 -0.79 5.96
C ARG A 119 3.07 0.56 6.68
N ILE A 120 3.12 1.67 5.95
CA ILE A 120 3.05 3.00 6.54
C ILE A 120 1.72 3.18 7.27
N ASN A 121 0.61 2.78 6.67
CA ASN A 121 -0.72 2.82 7.30
C ASN A 121 -0.79 1.93 8.55
N ALA A 122 -0.10 0.77 8.55
CA ALA A 122 0.00 -0.09 9.73
C ALA A 122 0.71 0.62 10.89
N GLN A 123 1.80 1.33 10.61
CA GLN A 123 2.52 2.11 11.61
C GLN A 123 1.67 3.28 12.12
N MET A 124 1.04 4.04 11.23
CA MET A 124 0.15 5.14 11.59
C MET A 124 -1.01 4.67 12.47
N ALA A 125 -1.65 3.54 12.13
CA ALA A 125 -2.74 2.98 12.94
C ALA A 125 -2.29 2.67 14.38
N ARG A 126 -1.06 2.20 14.55
CA ARG A 126 -0.47 1.95 15.87
C ARG A 126 -0.20 3.25 16.64
N GLU A 127 0.37 4.25 15.98
CA GLU A 127 0.65 5.54 16.61
C GLU A 127 -0.65 6.29 16.97
N GLN A 128 -1.65 6.29 16.10
CA GLN A 128 -2.97 6.85 16.39
C GLN A 128 -3.62 6.18 17.61
N ALA A 129 -3.53 4.84 17.70
CA ALA A 129 -4.05 4.13 18.86
C ALA A 129 -3.32 4.52 20.16
N ARG A 130 -2.00 4.71 20.10
CA ARG A 130 -1.22 5.21 21.25
C ARG A 130 -1.61 6.63 21.64
N MET A 131 -1.75 7.53 20.67
CA MET A 131 -2.20 8.91 20.92
C MET A 131 -3.59 8.93 21.56
N ALA A 132 -4.53 8.14 21.04
CA ALA A 132 -5.86 8.00 21.62
C ALA A 132 -5.80 7.46 23.08
N GLN A 133 -4.92 6.51 23.38
CA GLN A 133 -4.69 6.02 24.74
C GLN A 133 -4.19 7.15 25.65
N TYR A 134 -3.21 7.94 25.22
CA TYR A 134 -2.70 9.08 25.99
C TYR A 134 -3.78 10.14 26.25
N GLN A 135 -4.60 10.47 25.24
CA GLN A 135 -5.71 11.38 25.41
C GLN A 135 -6.74 10.88 26.43
N THR A 136 -7.06 9.58 26.38
CA THR A 136 -7.98 8.96 27.35
C THR A 136 -7.41 9.01 28.76
N ILE A 137 -6.12 8.70 28.93
CA ILE A 137 -5.46 8.79 30.24
C ILE A 137 -5.47 10.22 30.76
N ALA A 138 -5.12 11.20 29.90
CA ALA A 138 -5.11 12.62 30.27
C ALA A 138 -6.51 13.11 30.67
N SER A 139 -7.54 12.82 29.90
CA SER A 139 -8.93 13.21 30.20
C SER A 139 -9.48 12.53 31.44
N THR A 140 -9.15 11.25 31.66
CA THR A 140 -9.55 10.53 32.88
C THR A 140 -8.86 11.11 34.11
N SER A 141 -7.59 11.43 34.02
CA SER A 141 -6.82 12.06 35.10
C SER A 141 -7.38 13.43 35.46
N THR A 142 -7.71 14.26 34.47
CA THR A 142 -8.33 15.58 34.72
C THR A 142 -9.70 15.44 35.33
N SER A 143 -10.51 14.48 34.90
CA SER A 143 -11.83 14.21 35.49
C SER A 143 -11.71 13.77 36.97
N LEU A 144 -10.73 12.92 37.29
CA LEU A 144 -10.47 12.49 38.68
C LEU A 144 -9.99 13.67 39.56
N LEU A 145 -9.11 14.52 39.02
CA LEU A 145 -8.65 15.73 39.73
C LEU A 145 -9.79 16.72 39.98
N ASN A 146 -10.66 16.94 39.01
CA ASN A 146 -11.84 17.79 39.19
C ASN A 146 -12.82 17.21 40.22
N MET A 147 -13.00 15.87 40.24
CA MET A 147 -13.83 15.21 41.26
C MET A 147 -13.24 15.31 42.67
N SER A 148 -11.90 15.28 42.80
CA SER A 148 -11.23 15.44 44.13
C SER A 148 -11.32 16.87 44.65
N ASN A 149 -11.41 17.87 43.78
CA ASN A 149 -11.53 19.28 44.14
C ASN A 149 -12.95 19.71 44.52
N PHE A 150 -13.99 18.91 44.22
CA PHE A 150 -15.38 19.19 44.60
C PHE A 150 -15.64 18.99 46.12
N GLY A 151 -14.63 18.55 46.92
CA GLY A 151 -14.69 18.35 48.36
C GLY A 151 -14.12 19.51 49.21
N GLY A 152 -13.58 20.56 48.63
CA GLY A 152 -13.03 21.70 49.35
C GLY A 152 -13.06 22.94 48.47
N GLY A 153 -13.94 23.89 48.82
CA GLY A 153 -14.20 25.08 48.01
C GLY A 153 -12.96 25.93 47.75
N GLN A 154 -12.72 26.14 46.45
CA GLN A 154 -12.32 27.41 45.86
C GLN A 154 -12.28 27.23 44.34
N GLN A 155 -13.17 27.99 43.66
CA GLN A 155 -13.16 28.14 42.21
C GLN A 155 -11.85 28.81 41.80
N TYR A 156 -10.97 28.07 41.06
CA TYR A 156 -10.04 28.67 40.17
C TYR A 156 -10.62 28.51 38.72
N THR A 157 -11.32 29.53 38.28
CA THR A 157 -11.68 29.70 36.88
C THR A 157 -10.45 30.16 36.13
N GLY A 158 -9.57 29.23 35.78
CA GLY A 158 -8.54 29.41 34.76
C GLY A 158 -9.14 29.06 33.42
N GLY A 159 -9.84 30.04 32.76
CA GLY A 159 -10.29 29.89 31.41
C GLY A 159 -9.07 29.78 30.48
N MET A 160 -8.80 28.59 29.95
CA MET A 160 -8.06 28.48 28.70
C MET A 160 -9.03 28.90 27.61
N GLN A 161 -8.92 30.13 27.18
CA GLN A 161 -9.51 30.65 25.97
C GLN A 161 -8.81 29.93 24.81
N SER A 162 -9.51 29.02 24.21
CA SER A 162 -9.12 28.39 22.96
C SER A 162 -9.31 29.45 21.85
N ASP A 163 -8.25 30.20 21.57
CA ASP A 163 -8.20 31.00 20.36
C ASP A 163 -8.13 30.03 19.17
N GLY A 164 -9.31 29.81 18.58
CA GLY A 164 -9.48 29.01 17.39
C GLY A 164 -8.83 29.66 16.17
N ASN A 165 -7.54 29.52 16.02
CA ASN A 165 -6.87 29.72 14.73
C ASN A 165 -6.74 28.38 14.04
N TYR A 166 -7.81 28.03 13.31
CA TYR A 166 -7.79 26.93 12.35
C TYR A 166 -6.99 27.39 11.14
N TYR A 167 -5.74 26.94 11.03
CA TYR A 167 -4.98 27.10 9.80
C TYR A 167 -5.57 26.14 8.76
N ASP A 168 -6.29 26.70 7.77
CA ASP A 168 -6.72 26.00 6.58
C ASP A 168 -5.54 25.98 5.57
N PRO A 169 -4.87 24.82 5.32
CA PRO A 169 -3.71 24.76 4.46
C PRO A 169 -4.05 24.76 2.96
N LEU A 170 -5.30 24.97 2.55
CA LEU A 170 -5.73 24.86 1.15
C LEU A 170 -6.14 26.19 0.49
N ASN A 171 -5.96 27.33 1.13
CA ASN A 171 -6.22 28.62 0.48
C ASN A 171 -4.99 29.10 -0.30
N ILE A 172 -4.73 28.47 -1.46
CA ILE A 172 -3.83 28.99 -2.49
C ILE A 172 -4.62 30.04 -3.26
N GLY A 173 -4.46 31.31 -2.85
CA GLY A 173 -5.06 32.45 -3.56
C GLY A 173 -4.59 32.50 -5.01
N THR A 174 -5.56 32.38 -5.93
CA THR A 174 -5.40 32.83 -7.31
C THR A 174 -5.41 34.34 -7.29
N THR A 175 -4.26 34.96 -7.53
CA THR A 175 -4.17 36.38 -7.89
C THR A 175 -4.22 36.52 -9.40
N GLU A 176 -5.18 37.28 -9.89
CA GLU A 176 -5.23 37.87 -11.22
C GLU A 176 -3.98 38.73 -11.51
#